data_b78dc0f459a26a0d5eb083479cefd539
#
_entry.id   b78dc0f459a26a0d5eb083479cefd539
#
_cell.length_a   1.000
_cell.length_b   1.000
_cell.length_c   1.000
_cell.angle_alpha   90.00
_cell.angle_beta   90.00
_cell.angle_gamma   90.00
#
_symmetry.space_group_name_H-M   'P 1'
#
loop_
_entity.id
_entity.type
_entity.pdbx_description
1 polymer ?
#
loop_
_entity_poly.entity_id
_entity_poly.type
_entity_poly.pdbx_seq_one_letter_code
_entity_poly.pdbx_strand_id
1 'polypeptide(L)'
;MELEHGDLLAGVFPEGGARCAHGCRVDTEAVRGAWLVLSHQAWARHLRVLAHRGERAEAVERLGEYAGLYAELAADRHGEAQAWMLRGRLFHQALTDAIWAVNVGHAVITLAEKETGDLAAVLPLLEALEEAALEARDVLTAQGHLASNYTAWLNAAGVAASRAAAAVRGTAWEGAGCWLEGEHGLYAHLRVAVADDGWEWEGSTYYHGFVLRAALLALRSTAPSALPTDVVGVLAGMTDVLAAVATPGGVLPALHDGPYRRDALGLEWLELIALARQSVPSDALEAVTDRVRAELGEADDALDRELDGWFAGPPLPRRAACDPVTVFPSTGYAVLRAAGIHALVDFGPHGGSHGHRDKLSLYLYGDTTAWQPDPGQVPYAHPEFRDLYTSTAAHPAFRVDGAEQAECAGALTAADAVSVTAEATEAYEGVRAVRRVTVGPCYLVDLLTVEVSGREDPRVTAQLRPGTALDVQVQAAGPVRTTWYGDETLHGWHTQSAGVPVRPLTLPGPGPADDPQRTRTRVDFTADGAHVVFASVYQAASAGPAVSEVRLDGTELTVELADGSIARFRTEG
;
A
#
# COMPACT_ATOMS: atom_id res chain seq x y z
N MET A 1 2.73 -9.47 16.27
CA MET A 1 4.10 -9.51 16.77
C MET A 1 5.01 -9.37 15.59
N GLU A 2 5.63 -8.23 15.50
CA GLU A 2 6.65 -7.99 14.48
C GLU A 2 7.96 -8.59 14.95
N LEU A 3 8.58 -9.37 14.09
CA LEU A 3 9.97 -9.71 14.23
C LEU A 3 10.73 -8.50 13.70
N GLU A 4 11.54 -7.85 14.53
CA GLU A 4 12.44 -6.81 14.08
C GLU A 4 13.28 -7.37 12.94
N HIS A 5 13.26 -6.63 11.86
CA HIS A 5 13.91 -7.00 10.60
C HIS A 5 15.32 -6.40 10.62
N GLY A 6 16.29 -7.09 10.33
CA GLY A 6 17.68 -6.61 10.35
C GLY A 6 18.58 -7.49 11.18
N ASP A 7 18.06 -8.05 12.23
CA ASP A 7 18.68 -9.23 12.75
C ASP A 7 18.43 -10.31 11.71
N LEU A 8 19.37 -10.52 10.82
CA LEU A 8 19.51 -11.78 10.13
C LEU A 8 19.22 -12.81 11.18
N LEU A 9 17.98 -13.29 11.14
CA LEU A 9 17.48 -14.18 12.15
C LEU A 9 18.51 -15.30 12.24
N ALA A 10 19.25 -15.33 13.32
CA ALA A 10 20.43 -16.19 13.46
C ALA A 10 20.04 -17.66 13.58
N GLY A 11 19.14 -18.12 12.72
CA GLY A 11 18.77 -19.50 12.48
C GLY A 11 18.09 -20.22 13.66
N VAL A 12 18.30 -19.78 14.89
CA VAL A 12 17.78 -20.43 16.10
C VAL A 12 16.71 -19.56 16.73
N PHE A 13 15.52 -20.13 16.88
CA PHE A 13 14.43 -19.46 17.61
C PHE A 13 14.89 -19.11 19.04
N PRO A 14 14.67 -17.86 19.51
CA PRO A 14 15.21 -17.42 20.80
C PRO A 14 14.69 -18.24 21.97
N GLU A 15 15.56 -18.60 22.91
CA GLU A 15 15.18 -19.25 24.14
C GLU A 15 14.20 -18.37 24.92
N GLY A 16 13.04 -18.93 25.29
CA GLY A 16 11.97 -18.24 25.99
C GLY A 16 11.07 -17.39 25.08
N GLY A 17 11.16 -17.55 23.76
CA GLY A 17 10.23 -16.95 22.79
C GLY A 17 10.72 -15.69 22.09
N ALA A 18 10.10 -15.38 20.96
CA ALA A 18 10.34 -14.16 20.22
C ALA A 18 9.83 -12.94 21.01
N ARG A 19 10.59 -11.84 20.96
CA ARG A 19 10.29 -10.61 21.70
C ARG A 19 9.43 -9.68 20.87
N CYS A 20 8.35 -9.14 21.42
CA CYS A 20 7.54 -8.11 20.78
C CYS A 20 8.07 -6.70 21.10
N ALA A 21 7.58 -5.68 20.38
CA ALA A 21 7.94 -4.27 20.59
C ALA A 21 7.65 -3.79 22.02
N HIS A 22 6.65 -4.35 22.71
CA HIS A 22 6.32 -4.05 24.10
C HIS A 22 7.14 -4.84 25.12
N GLY A 23 8.13 -5.64 24.67
CA GLY A 23 9.03 -6.40 25.54
C GLY A 23 8.46 -7.73 26.03
N CYS A 24 7.25 -8.10 25.67
CA CYS A 24 6.71 -9.44 25.96
C CYS A 24 7.42 -10.51 25.12
N ARG A 25 7.43 -11.74 25.60
CA ARG A 25 7.95 -12.90 24.86
C ARG A 25 6.81 -13.86 24.54
N VAL A 26 6.78 -14.35 23.32
CA VAL A 26 5.76 -15.28 22.84
C VAL A 26 6.44 -16.51 22.24
N ASP A 27 6.07 -17.67 22.73
CA ASP A 27 6.56 -18.96 22.29
C ASP A 27 5.36 -19.87 21.99
N THR A 28 4.87 -19.77 20.77
CA THR A 28 3.80 -20.61 20.22
C THR A 28 4.27 -21.28 18.94
N GLU A 29 3.62 -22.36 18.53
CA GLU A 29 3.90 -23.04 17.26
C GLU A 29 3.77 -22.09 16.06
N ALA A 30 2.72 -21.26 16.04
CA ALA A 30 2.50 -20.26 15.00
C ALA A 30 3.65 -19.23 14.92
N VAL A 31 4.15 -18.76 16.07
CA VAL A 31 5.27 -17.82 16.12
C VAL A 31 6.58 -18.47 15.70
N ARG A 32 6.81 -19.73 16.08
CA ARG A 32 7.97 -20.51 15.61
C ARG A 32 7.92 -20.72 14.10
N GLY A 33 6.74 -21.07 13.55
CA GLY A 33 6.54 -21.21 12.10
C GLY A 33 6.79 -19.90 11.35
N ALA A 34 6.26 -18.79 11.84
CA ALA A 34 6.51 -17.46 11.24
C ALA A 34 8.00 -17.08 11.30
N TRP A 35 8.67 -17.35 12.42
CA TRP A 35 10.13 -17.14 12.54
C TRP A 35 10.92 -17.91 11.49
N LEU A 36 10.61 -19.20 11.29
CA LEU A 36 11.28 -20.02 10.27
C LEU A 36 11.07 -19.46 8.87
N VAL A 37 9.82 -19.10 8.51
CA VAL A 37 9.52 -18.51 7.21
C VAL A 37 10.33 -17.23 6.99
N LEU A 38 10.30 -16.31 7.94
CA LEU A 38 11.03 -15.05 7.85
C LEU A 38 12.54 -15.24 7.79
N SER A 39 13.08 -16.21 8.55
CA SER A 39 14.51 -16.57 8.50
C SER A 39 14.92 -17.04 7.12
N HIS A 40 14.16 -17.93 6.50
CA HIS A 40 14.48 -18.46 5.17
C HIS A 40 14.29 -17.40 4.08
N GLN A 41 13.31 -16.51 4.21
CA GLN A 41 13.16 -15.36 3.31
C GLN A 41 14.33 -14.37 3.45
N ALA A 42 14.80 -14.11 4.67
CA ALA A 42 15.96 -13.26 4.92
C ALA A 42 17.24 -13.90 4.34
N TRP A 43 17.44 -15.19 4.52
CA TRP A 43 18.56 -15.92 3.93
C TRP A 43 18.55 -15.88 2.40
N ALA A 44 17.38 -16.04 1.76
CA ALA A 44 17.29 -15.95 0.30
C ALA A 44 17.71 -14.56 -0.23
N ARG A 45 17.35 -13.48 0.49
CA ARG A 45 17.83 -12.12 0.18
C ARG A 45 19.34 -12.00 0.42
N HIS A 46 19.83 -12.55 1.53
CA HIS A 46 21.25 -12.52 1.85
C HIS A 46 22.12 -13.28 0.81
N LEU A 47 21.61 -14.36 0.23
CA LEU A 47 22.29 -15.05 -0.88
C LEU A 47 22.55 -14.11 -2.07
N ARG A 48 21.60 -13.21 -2.38
CA ARG A 48 21.79 -12.18 -3.42
C ARG A 48 22.93 -11.24 -3.06
N VAL A 49 23.00 -10.82 -1.79
CA VAL A 49 24.07 -9.96 -1.27
C VAL A 49 25.43 -10.63 -1.36
N LEU A 50 25.55 -11.87 -0.87
CA LEU A 50 26.77 -12.67 -0.96
C LEU A 50 27.24 -12.83 -2.42
N ALA A 51 26.32 -13.14 -3.32
CA ALA A 51 26.61 -13.27 -4.76
C ALA A 51 27.14 -11.96 -5.35
N HIS A 52 26.53 -10.83 -5.01
CA HIS A 52 26.93 -9.51 -5.47
C HIS A 52 28.32 -9.12 -4.92
N ARG A 53 28.57 -9.31 -3.64
CA ARG A 53 29.86 -9.04 -2.99
C ARG A 53 30.97 -9.96 -3.46
N GLY A 54 30.63 -11.07 -4.13
CA GLY A 54 31.60 -12.06 -4.56
C GLY A 54 32.01 -13.02 -3.45
N GLU A 55 31.23 -13.12 -2.38
CA GLU A 55 31.38 -14.09 -1.29
C GLU A 55 30.84 -15.47 -1.73
N ARG A 56 31.43 -15.94 -2.84
CA ARG A 56 30.95 -17.09 -3.61
C ARG A 56 30.92 -18.38 -2.82
N ALA A 57 31.98 -18.65 -2.04
CA ALA A 57 32.08 -19.93 -1.33
C ALA A 57 30.91 -20.15 -0.35
N GLU A 58 30.60 -19.13 0.44
CA GLU A 58 29.49 -19.18 1.38
C GLU A 58 28.13 -19.27 0.64
N ALA A 59 27.94 -18.48 -0.43
CA ALA A 59 26.71 -18.53 -1.22
C ALA A 59 26.48 -19.92 -1.84
N VAL A 60 27.50 -20.55 -2.42
CA VAL A 60 27.40 -21.89 -3.03
C VAL A 60 27.16 -22.97 -1.98
N GLU A 61 27.83 -22.91 -0.84
CA GLU A 61 27.60 -23.83 0.28
C GLU A 61 26.13 -23.77 0.75
N ARG A 62 25.63 -22.57 0.99
CA ARG A 62 24.25 -22.37 1.43
C ARG A 62 23.21 -22.78 0.37
N LEU A 63 23.48 -22.54 -0.91
CA LEU A 63 22.63 -23.02 -2.00
C LEU A 63 22.60 -24.53 -2.06
N GLY A 64 23.73 -25.20 -1.80
CA GLY A 64 23.82 -26.68 -1.71
C GLY A 64 22.99 -27.25 -0.56
N GLU A 65 23.01 -26.58 0.62
CA GLU A 65 22.17 -26.96 1.76
C GLU A 65 20.67 -26.82 1.41
N TYR A 66 20.28 -25.74 0.75
CA TYR A 66 18.90 -25.55 0.30
C TYR A 66 18.48 -26.56 -0.76
N ALA A 67 19.37 -26.96 -1.67
CA ALA A 67 19.07 -28.00 -2.65
C ALA A 67 18.78 -29.34 -1.98
N GLY A 68 19.57 -29.71 -0.95
CA GLY A 68 19.33 -30.92 -0.15
C GLY A 68 18.00 -30.83 0.61
N LEU A 69 17.77 -29.75 1.35
CA LEU A 69 16.54 -29.52 2.13
C LEU A 69 15.29 -29.58 1.25
N TYR A 70 15.33 -28.89 0.10
CA TYR A 70 14.18 -28.85 -0.82
C TYR A 70 13.87 -30.25 -1.39
N ALA A 71 14.89 -31.05 -1.73
CA ALA A 71 14.71 -32.40 -2.21
C ALA A 71 14.05 -33.30 -1.14
N GLU A 72 14.43 -33.17 0.13
CA GLU A 72 13.83 -33.92 1.24
C GLU A 72 12.36 -33.50 1.45
N LEU A 73 12.06 -32.21 1.54
CA LEU A 73 10.72 -31.70 1.80
C LEU A 73 9.77 -31.89 0.61
N ALA A 74 10.25 -31.80 -0.63
CA ALA A 74 9.42 -32.01 -1.81
C ALA A 74 8.89 -33.45 -1.93
N ALA A 75 9.59 -34.44 -1.33
CA ALA A 75 9.14 -35.83 -1.27
C ALA A 75 7.98 -36.04 -0.28
N ASP A 76 7.84 -35.15 0.70
CA ASP A 76 6.93 -35.31 1.83
C ASP A 76 5.80 -34.24 1.79
N ARG A 77 4.94 -34.35 0.76
CA ARG A 77 3.80 -33.41 0.57
C ARG A 77 2.69 -33.66 1.58
N HIS A 78 2.92 -33.39 2.87
CA HIS A 78 1.94 -33.58 3.92
C HIS A 78 1.26 -32.25 4.34
N GLY A 79 -0.06 -32.29 4.50
CA GLY A 79 -0.92 -31.24 5.04
C GLY A 79 -1.97 -30.74 4.05
N GLU A 80 -3.12 -30.34 4.59
CA GLU A 80 -4.20 -29.71 3.82
C GLU A 80 -3.92 -28.21 3.71
N ALA A 81 -3.58 -27.73 2.50
CA ALA A 81 -3.64 -26.31 2.20
C ALA A 81 -5.11 -25.92 2.00
N GLN A 82 -5.48 -24.73 2.39
CA GLN A 82 -6.76 -24.15 1.97
C GLN A 82 -6.77 -24.09 0.44
N ALA A 83 -7.86 -24.56 -0.20
CA ALA A 83 -7.92 -24.83 -1.63
C ALA A 83 -7.53 -23.62 -2.53
N TRP A 84 -7.72 -22.39 -2.05
CA TRP A 84 -7.37 -21.17 -2.79
C TRP A 84 -5.92 -20.71 -2.64
N MET A 85 -5.22 -21.14 -1.56
CA MET A 85 -3.86 -20.67 -1.27
C MET A 85 -2.76 -21.45 -2.00
N LEU A 86 -3.06 -22.52 -2.67
CA LEU A 86 -2.11 -23.44 -3.26
C LEU A 86 -0.90 -23.71 -2.36
N ARG A 87 -0.67 -24.97 -2.11
CA ARG A 87 0.42 -25.40 -1.23
C ARG A 87 1.78 -25.16 -1.86
N GLY A 88 2.70 -24.56 -1.09
CA GLY A 88 4.11 -24.54 -1.41
C GLY A 88 4.78 -25.89 -1.20
N ARG A 89 6.00 -26.03 -1.68
CA ARG A 89 6.86 -27.21 -1.45
C ARG A 89 7.79 -27.02 -0.24
N LEU A 90 8.33 -25.82 -0.06
CA LEU A 90 9.17 -25.44 1.07
C LEU A 90 8.36 -24.78 2.19
N PHE A 91 7.42 -23.90 1.80
CA PHE A 91 6.53 -23.20 2.71
C PHE A 91 5.10 -23.70 2.55
N HIS A 92 4.20 -23.25 3.42
CA HIS A 92 2.81 -23.70 3.34
C HIS A 92 2.03 -23.07 2.17
N GLN A 93 2.53 -21.99 1.56
CA GLN A 93 1.91 -21.30 0.43
C GLN A 93 2.85 -21.23 -0.78
N ALA A 94 2.31 -21.45 -1.97
CA ALA A 94 3.05 -21.31 -3.23
C ALA A 94 3.59 -19.89 -3.47
N LEU A 95 2.86 -18.86 -3.00
CA LEU A 95 3.32 -17.47 -3.05
C LEU A 95 4.62 -17.26 -2.25
N THR A 96 4.68 -17.82 -1.05
CA THR A 96 5.89 -17.72 -0.21
C THR A 96 7.07 -18.43 -0.85
N ASP A 97 6.84 -19.61 -1.46
CA ASP A 97 7.85 -20.33 -2.26
C ASP A 97 8.30 -19.47 -3.45
N ALA A 98 7.38 -18.81 -4.15
CA ALA A 98 7.70 -17.99 -5.31
C ALA A 98 8.58 -16.78 -4.96
N ILE A 99 8.27 -16.06 -3.89
CA ILE A 99 9.08 -14.93 -3.40
C ILE A 99 10.50 -15.40 -3.05
N TRP A 100 10.62 -16.55 -2.38
CA TRP A 100 11.89 -17.16 -2.03
C TRP A 100 12.67 -17.59 -3.28
N ALA A 101 12.01 -18.25 -4.24
CA ALA A 101 12.59 -18.71 -5.49
C ALA A 101 13.16 -17.57 -6.36
N VAL A 102 12.47 -16.41 -6.40
CA VAL A 102 12.95 -15.20 -7.09
C VAL A 102 14.32 -14.78 -6.55
N ASN A 103 14.46 -14.71 -5.23
CA ASN A 103 15.72 -14.32 -4.61
C ASN A 103 16.85 -15.34 -4.87
N VAL A 104 16.56 -16.62 -4.73
CA VAL A 104 17.51 -17.70 -5.03
C VAL A 104 17.94 -17.67 -6.50
N GLY A 105 16.99 -17.56 -7.42
CA GLY A 105 17.27 -17.49 -8.85
C GLY A 105 18.20 -16.32 -9.21
N HIS A 106 17.93 -15.13 -8.68
CA HIS A 106 18.79 -13.96 -8.91
C HIS A 106 20.19 -14.12 -8.30
N ALA A 107 20.32 -14.73 -7.13
CA ALA A 107 21.64 -15.03 -6.56
C ALA A 107 22.44 -15.96 -7.48
N VAL A 108 21.80 -17.02 -7.99
CA VAL A 108 22.45 -17.97 -8.90
C VAL A 108 22.83 -17.29 -10.24
N ILE A 109 21.96 -16.47 -10.82
CA ILE A 109 22.28 -15.71 -12.06
C ILE A 109 23.55 -14.88 -11.84
N THR A 110 23.62 -14.12 -10.75
CA THR A 110 24.79 -13.28 -10.43
C THR A 110 26.07 -14.11 -10.21
N LEU A 111 25.96 -15.25 -9.57
CA LEU A 111 27.11 -16.16 -9.38
C LEU A 111 27.56 -16.78 -10.71
N ALA A 112 26.62 -17.16 -11.59
CA ALA A 112 26.90 -17.81 -12.87
C ALA A 112 27.59 -16.87 -13.88
N GLU A 113 27.42 -15.54 -13.75
CA GLU A 113 28.15 -14.55 -14.55
C GLU A 113 29.68 -14.65 -14.41
N LYS A 114 30.16 -15.16 -13.27
CA LYS A 114 31.60 -15.29 -12.97
C LYS A 114 32.11 -16.70 -13.25
N GLU A 115 31.42 -17.71 -12.80
CA GLU A 115 31.78 -19.13 -12.90
C GLU A 115 30.54 -20.01 -12.70
N THR A 116 30.49 -21.18 -13.36
CA THR A 116 29.32 -22.08 -13.30
C THR A 116 29.63 -23.47 -12.73
N GLY A 117 30.92 -23.86 -12.65
CA GLY A 117 31.29 -25.24 -12.36
C GLY A 117 30.80 -25.79 -11.02
N ASP A 118 30.82 -24.98 -9.97
CA ASP A 118 30.37 -25.34 -8.62
C ASP A 118 28.84 -25.18 -8.42
N LEU A 119 28.14 -24.60 -9.38
CA LEU A 119 26.69 -24.42 -9.34
C LEU A 119 25.90 -25.59 -9.93
N ALA A 120 26.58 -26.57 -10.57
CA ALA A 120 25.89 -27.70 -11.19
C ALA A 120 24.99 -28.49 -10.21
N ALA A 121 25.39 -28.57 -8.93
CA ALA A 121 24.62 -29.24 -7.88
C ALA A 121 23.31 -28.53 -7.54
N VAL A 122 23.14 -27.26 -7.94
CA VAL A 122 21.93 -26.46 -7.68
C VAL A 122 20.89 -26.64 -8.79
N LEU A 123 21.25 -27.18 -9.96
CA LEU A 123 20.33 -27.36 -11.08
C LEU A 123 19.02 -28.08 -10.71
N PRO A 124 19.04 -29.21 -9.98
CA PRO A 124 17.79 -29.90 -9.61
C PRO A 124 16.86 -29.02 -8.77
N LEU A 125 17.40 -28.15 -7.91
CA LEU A 125 16.59 -27.16 -7.15
C LEU A 125 15.92 -26.17 -8.09
N LEU A 126 16.67 -25.59 -9.04
CA LEU A 126 16.13 -24.61 -9.98
C LEU A 126 15.04 -25.18 -10.87
N GLU A 127 15.23 -26.41 -11.38
CA GLU A 127 14.24 -27.13 -12.18
C GLU A 127 12.96 -27.41 -11.36
N ALA A 128 13.11 -27.83 -10.12
CA ALA A 128 11.99 -28.10 -9.23
C ALA A 128 11.22 -26.81 -8.82
N LEU A 129 11.92 -25.69 -8.70
CA LEU A 129 11.29 -24.37 -8.45
C LEU A 129 10.51 -23.89 -9.67
N GLU A 130 11.07 -24.05 -10.88
CA GLU A 130 10.37 -23.72 -12.12
C GLU A 130 9.10 -24.58 -12.29
N GLU A 131 9.19 -25.90 -12.09
CA GLU A 131 8.06 -26.81 -12.16
C GLU A 131 6.97 -26.45 -11.13
N ALA A 132 7.36 -26.14 -9.89
CA ALA A 132 6.41 -25.74 -8.85
C ALA A 132 5.67 -24.45 -9.18
N ALA A 133 6.40 -23.46 -9.73
CA ALA A 133 5.81 -22.20 -10.15
C ALA A 133 4.82 -22.39 -11.32
N LEU A 134 5.15 -23.27 -12.28
CA LEU A 134 4.30 -23.60 -13.42
C LEU A 134 3.01 -24.29 -12.96
N GLU A 135 3.15 -25.34 -12.14
CA GLU A 135 2.00 -26.08 -11.59
C GLU A 135 1.04 -25.15 -10.84
N ALA A 136 1.56 -24.30 -9.96
CA ALA A 136 0.75 -23.37 -9.18
C ALA A 136 0.07 -22.31 -10.05
N ARG A 137 0.79 -21.73 -11.02
CA ARG A 137 0.24 -20.75 -11.95
C ARG A 137 -0.90 -21.33 -12.78
N ASP A 138 -0.69 -22.54 -13.33
CA ASP A 138 -1.70 -23.18 -14.18
C ASP A 138 -2.97 -23.51 -13.39
N VAL A 139 -2.88 -23.91 -12.14
CA VAL A 139 -4.05 -24.10 -11.27
C VAL A 139 -4.79 -22.78 -11.02
N LEU A 140 -4.09 -21.70 -10.71
CA LEU A 140 -4.71 -20.38 -10.46
C LEU A 140 -5.38 -19.83 -11.72
N THR A 141 -4.71 -19.88 -12.86
CA THR A 141 -5.25 -19.34 -14.12
C THR A 141 -6.41 -20.15 -14.64
N ALA A 142 -6.42 -21.50 -14.44
CA ALA A 142 -7.56 -22.36 -14.73
C ALA A 142 -8.80 -22.01 -13.87
N GLN A 143 -8.61 -21.39 -12.72
CA GLN A 143 -9.67 -20.87 -11.84
C GLN A 143 -10.05 -19.42 -12.16
N GLY A 144 -9.48 -18.80 -13.18
CA GLY A 144 -9.75 -17.41 -13.56
C GLY A 144 -8.94 -16.34 -12.80
N HIS A 145 -7.95 -16.72 -12.02
CA HIS A 145 -7.14 -15.81 -11.18
C HIS A 145 -5.90 -15.26 -11.90
N LEU A 146 -6.00 -14.93 -13.18
CA LEU A 146 -4.88 -14.34 -13.93
C LEU A 146 -4.44 -12.98 -13.35
N ALA A 147 -5.38 -12.17 -12.87
CA ALA A 147 -5.08 -10.85 -12.26
C ALA A 147 -4.53 -10.91 -10.82
N SER A 148 -4.51 -12.09 -10.19
CA SER A 148 -4.04 -12.23 -8.81
C SER A 148 -2.56 -11.86 -8.66
N ASN A 149 -2.22 -11.19 -7.56
CA ASN A 149 -0.82 -10.93 -7.17
C ASN A 149 0.02 -12.21 -7.09
N TYR A 150 -0.59 -13.37 -6.75
CA TYR A 150 0.06 -14.69 -6.81
C TYR A 150 0.58 -15.01 -8.22
N THR A 151 -0.20 -14.73 -9.26
CA THR A 151 0.20 -14.99 -10.66
C THR A 151 1.41 -14.15 -11.06
N ALA A 152 1.50 -12.90 -10.60
CA ALA A 152 2.68 -12.06 -10.82
C ALA A 152 3.95 -12.71 -10.23
N TRP A 153 3.90 -13.13 -8.97
CA TRP A 153 5.04 -13.73 -8.29
C TRP A 153 5.40 -15.11 -8.81
N LEU A 154 4.43 -15.94 -9.21
CA LEU A 154 4.69 -17.23 -9.84
C LEU A 154 5.38 -17.07 -11.19
N ASN A 155 4.96 -16.11 -12.02
CA ASN A 155 5.67 -15.78 -13.25
C ASN A 155 7.09 -15.28 -12.95
N ALA A 156 7.28 -14.42 -11.95
CA ALA A 156 8.62 -13.95 -11.57
C ALA A 156 9.52 -15.09 -11.08
N ALA A 157 8.98 -16.03 -10.32
CA ALA A 157 9.71 -17.21 -9.86
C ALA A 157 10.12 -18.12 -11.03
N GLY A 158 9.21 -18.36 -11.96
CA GLY A 158 9.50 -19.13 -13.17
C GLY A 158 10.58 -18.50 -14.05
N VAL A 159 10.52 -17.16 -14.24
CA VAL A 159 11.59 -16.42 -14.94
C VAL A 159 12.92 -16.57 -14.22
N ALA A 160 12.95 -16.32 -12.90
CA ALA A 160 14.19 -16.36 -12.13
C ALA A 160 14.82 -17.74 -12.11
N ALA A 161 14.03 -18.79 -11.85
CA ALA A 161 14.51 -20.17 -11.80
C ALA A 161 14.99 -20.69 -13.16
N SER A 162 14.20 -20.49 -14.22
CA SER A 162 14.57 -20.95 -15.57
C SER A 162 15.78 -20.19 -16.14
N ARG A 163 15.88 -18.87 -15.92
CA ARG A 163 17.07 -18.09 -16.31
C ARG A 163 18.31 -18.52 -15.54
N ALA A 164 18.18 -18.78 -14.24
CA ALA A 164 19.27 -19.29 -13.43
C ALA A 164 19.75 -20.67 -13.93
N ALA A 165 18.83 -21.58 -14.24
CA ALA A 165 19.16 -22.87 -14.80
C ALA A 165 19.88 -22.76 -16.16
N ALA A 166 19.40 -21.88 -17.06
CA ALA A 166 20.05 -21.61 -18.33
C ALA A 166 21.47 -21.03 -18.14
N ALA A 167 21.64 -20.09 -17.22
CA ALA A 167 22.93 -19.48 -16.89
C ALA A 167 23.93 -20.54 -16.37
N VAL A 168 23.51 -21.42 -15.47
CA VAL A 168 24.36 -22.52 -14.95
C VAL A 168 24.75 -23.50 -16.05
N ARG A 169 23.85 -23.80 -17.00
CA ARG A 169 24.11 -24.65 -18.17
C ARG A 169 24.96 -23.98 -19.24
N GLY A 170 25.14 -22.66 -19.18
CA GLY A 170 25.80 -21.89 -20.23
C GLY A 170 24.99 -21.86 -21.54
N THR A 171 23.67 -21.94 -21.48
CA THR A 171 22.76 -21.92 -22.64
C THR A 171 21.96 -20.63 -22.71
N ALA A 172 21.43 -20.31 -23.91
CA ALA A 172 20.46 -19.24 -24.05
C ALA A 172 19.18 -19.56 -23.24
N TRP A 173 18.56 -18.54 -22.66
CA TRP A 173 17.26 -18.70 -22.01
C TRP A 173 16.12 -18.72 -23.03
N GLU A 174 15.32 -19.75 -23.03
CA GLU A 174 14.19 -19.96 -23.95
C GLU A 174 12.81 -19.83 -23.26
N GLY A 175 12.76 -19.45 -21.98
CA GLY A 175 11.54 -19.40 -21.18
C GLY A 175 10.61 -18.22 -21.46
N ALA A 176 10.97 -17.28 -22.37
CA ALA A 176 10.19 -16.06 -22.63
C ALA A 176 8.74 -16.36 -23.06
N GLY A 177 8.56 -17.34 -23.96
CA GLY A 177 7.24 -17.73 -24.45
C GLY A 177 6.31 -18.28 -23.37
N CYS A 178 6.85 -18.90 -22.33
CA CYS A 178 6.06 -19.44 -21.22
C CYS A 178 5.79 -18.37 -20.14
N TRP A 179 6.84 -17.68 -19.71
CA TRP A 179 6.80 -16.88 -18.48
C TRP A 179 6.50 -15.40 -18.71
N LEU A 180 6.82 -14.85 -19.89
CA LEU A 180 6.59 -13.45 -20.21
C LEU A 180 5.45 -13.27 -21.22
N GLU A 181 5.52 -13.93 -22.39
CA GLU A 181 4.70 -13.63 -23.57
C GLU A 181 3.42 -14.47 -23.66
N GLY A 182 3.38 -15.64 -23.02
CA GLY A 182 2.27 -16.59 -23.09
C GLY A 182 0.97 -16.03 -22.53
N GLU A 183 -0.10 -16.76 -22.81
CA GLU A 183 -1.48 -16.42 -22.39
C GLU A 183 -1.60 -16.19 -20.86
N HIS A 184 -0.82 -16.93 -20.08
CA HIS A 184 -0.76 -16.82 -18.62
C HIS A 184 0.56 -16.19 -18.12
N GLY A 185 1.35 -15.63 -19.05
CA GLY A 185 2.62 -15.00 -18.73
C GLY A 185 2.47 -13.62 -18.08
N LEU A 186 3.60 -13.05 -17.68
CA LEU A 186 3.65 -11.77 -16.96
C LEU A 186 2.99 -10.63 -17.76
N TYR A 187 3.19 -10.58 -19.09
CA TYR A 187 2.61 -9.50 -19.89
C TYR A 187 1.08 -9.58 -19.98
N ALA A 188 0.53 -10.79 -20.04
CA ALA A 188 -0.91 -10.99 -19.98
C ALA A 188 -1.47 -10.61 -18.60
N HIS A 189 -0.78 -11.01 -17.53
CA HIS A 189 -1.14 -10.61 -16.16
C HIS A 189 -1.18 -9.08 -16.02
N LEU A 190 -0.13 -8.37 -16.41
CA LEU A 190 -0.05 -6.90 -16.28
C LEU A 190 -1.19 -6.20 -17.03
N ARG A 191 -1.58 -6.69 -18.22
CA ARG A 191 -2.67 -6.10 -19.01
C ARG A 191 -4.04 -6.26 -18.38
N VAL A 192 -4.25 -7.25 -17.52
CA VAL A 192 -5.54 -7.49 -16.84
C VAL A 192 -5.57 -7.02 -15.39
N ALA A 193 -4.40 -6.98 -14.74
CA ALA A 193 -4.28 -6.60 -13.34
C ALA A 193 -4.11 -5.08 -13.14
N VAL A 194 -3.68 -4.36 -14.17
CA VAL A 194 -3.43 -2.91 -14.09
C VAL A 194 -4.47 -2.16 -14.89
N ALA A 195 -5.15 -1.22 -14.24
CA ALA A 195 -6.17 -0.38 -14.86
C ALA A 195 -5.54 0.68 -15.79
N ASP A 196 -6.37 1.28 -16.65
CA ASP A 196 -5.92 2.29 -17.62
C ASP A 196 -5.26 3.53 -16.99
N ASP A 197 -5.56 3.80 -15.72
CA ASP A 197 -4.97 4.89 -14.92
C ASP A 197 -3.67 4.49 -14.20
N GLY A 198 -3.16 3.29 -14.46
CA GLY A 198 -1.89 2.78 -13.95
C GLY A 198 -1.97 2.09 -12.60
N TRP A 199 -3.11 2.08 -11.92
CA TRP A 199 -3.29 1.36 -10.67
C TRP A 199 -3.46 -0.15 -10.86
N GLU A 200 -2.94 -0.91 -9.93
CA GLU A 200 -3.29 -2.31 -9.76
C GLU A 200 -4.73 -2.40 -9.22
N TRP A 201 -5.53 -3.34 -9.71
CA TRP A 201 -6.99 -3.41 -9.57
C TRP A 201 -7.52 -3.50 -8.12
N GLU A 202 -6.70 -3.98 -7.18
CA GLU A 202 -7.08 -4.09 -5.75
C GLU A 202 -7.11 -2.72 -5.04
N GLY A 203 -6.51 -1.67 -5.65
CA GLY A 203 -6.53 -0.31 -5.12
C GLY A 203 -5.73 -0.12 -3.82
N SER A 204 -4.97 -1.12 -3.40
CA SER A 204 -4.10 -1.05 -2.24
C SER A 204 -2.70 -0.56 -2.62
N THR A 205 -2.16 0.40 -1.90
CA THR A 205 -0.79 0.88 -2.14
C THR A 205 0.24 -0.25 -2.01
N TYR A 206 0.05 -1.14 -1.04
CA TYR A 206 0.98 -2.26 -0.84
C TYR A 206 0.91 -3.27 -1.96
N TYR A 207 -0.30 -3.75 -2.32
CA TYR A 207 -0.45 -4.76 -3.37
C TYR A 207 -0.08 -4.22 -4.74
N HIS A 208 -0.31 -2.94 -4.99
CA HIS A 208 0.21 -2.24 -6.16
C HIS A 208 1.75 -2.33 -6.24
N GLY A 209 2.45 -1.95 -5.17
CA GLY A 209 3.92 -2.09 -5.09
C GLY A 209 4.38 -3.54 -5.14
N PHE A 210 3.63 -4.46 -4.54
CA PHE A 210 3.95 -5.87 -4.49
C PHE A 210 3.92 -6.53 -5.88
N VAL A 211 2.92 -6.20 -6.71
CA VAL A 211 2.82 -6.65 -8.10
C VAL A 211 3.89 -6.00 -8.97
N LEU A 212 4.07 -4.68 -8.85
CA LEU A 212 5.11 -3.96 -9.58
C LEU A 212 6.50 -4.52 -9.29
N ARG A 213 6.82 -4.80 -8.02
CA ARG A 213 8.10 -5.40 -7.62
C ARG A 213 8.31 -6.78 -8.23
N ALA A 214 7.29 -7.64 -8.25
CA ALA A 214 7.36 -8.95 -8.90
C ALA A 214 7.69 -8.82 -10.39
N ALA A 215 7.00 -7.90 -11.08
CA ALA A 215 7.22 -7.63 -12.50
C ALA A 215 8.65 -7.10 -12.77
N LEU A 216 9.11 -6.13 -12.00
CA LEU A 216 10.45 -5.56 -12.17
C LEU A 216 11.55 -6.57 -11.87
N LEU A 217 11.38 -7.44 -10.88
CA LEU A 217 12.31 -8.53 -10.59
C LEU A 217 12.34 -9.55 -11.75
N ALA A 218 11.20 -9.93 -12.29
CA ALA A 218 11.14 -10.81 -13.46
C ALA A 218 11.88 -10.22 -14.67
N LEU A 219 11.77 -8.91 -14.86
CA LEU A 219 12.31 -8.20 -16.03
C LEU A 219 13.75 -7.70 -15.84
N ARG A 220 14.32 -7.82 -14.66
CA ARG A 220 15.65 -7.29 -14.31
C ARG A 220 16.75 -7.64 -15.32
N SER A 221 16.73 -8.84 -15.87
CA SER A 221 17.72 -9.29 -16.86
C SER A 221 17.26 -9.13 -18.31
N THR A 222 16.20 -8.34 -18.54
CA THR A 222 15.66 -8.06 -19.88
C THR A 222 16.00 -6.62 -20.24
N ALA A 223 16.64 -6.43 -21.41
CA ALA A 223 16.95 -5.07 -21.87
C ALA A 223 15.63 -4.28 -22.08
N PRO A 224 15.53 -3.03 -21.64
CA PRO A 224 14.32 -2.21 -21.82
C PRO A 224 13.83 -2.13 -23.28
N SER A 225 14.76 -2.11 -24.23
CA SER A 225 14.45 -2.11 -25.67
C SER A 225 13.84 -3.41 -26.20
N ALA A 226 13.90 -4.49 -25.43
CA ALA A 226 13.30 -5.78 -25.77
C ALA A 226 11.88 -5.94 -25.21
N LEU A 227 11.42 -5.01 -24.37
CA LEU A 227 10.08 -5.05 -23.79
C LEU A 227 9.04 -4.52 -24.80
N PRO A 228 7.82 -5.09 -24.85
CA PRO A 228 6.71 -4.52 -25.58
C PRO A 228 6.39 -3.11 -25.07
N THR A 229 6.11 -2.18 -25.99
CA THR A 229 5.88 -0.77 -25.65
C THR A 229 4.71 -0.57 -24.69
N ASP A 230 3.64 -1.34 -24.83
CA ASP A 230 2.50 -1.33 -23.93
C ASP A 230 2.86 -1.79 -22.51
N VAL A 231 3.70 -2.82 -22.38
CA VAL A 231 4.19 -3.29 -21.07
C VAL A 231 5.05 -2.21 -20.40
N VAL A 232 5.94 -1.56 -21.16
CA VAL A 232 6.72 -0.41 -20.63
C VAL A 232 5.78 0.69 -20.15
N GLY A 233 4.73 0.99 -20.92
CA GLY A 233 3.71 1.98 -20.54
C GLY A 233 2.99 1.62 -19.24
N VAL A 234 2.59 0.36 -19.07
CA VAL A 234 1.96 -0.14 -17.84
C VAL A 234 2.89 0.02 -16.64
N LEU A 235 4.14 -0.44 -16.75
CA LEU A 235 5.11 -0.35 -15.64
C LEU A 235 5.45 1.10 -15.27
N ALA A 236 5.56 1.98 -16.27
CA ALA A 236 5.76 3.40 -16.04
C ALA A 236 4.55 4.02 -15.34
N GLY A 237 3.33 3.71 -15.81
CA GLY A 237 2.08 4.15 -15.16
C GLY A 237 1.99 3.70 -13.70
N MET A 238 2.31 2.45 -13.40
CA MET A 238 2.36 1.95 -12.03
C MET A 238 3.35 2.73 -11.15
N THR A 239 4.53 3.04 -11.69
CA THR A 239 5.55 3.83 -10.96
C THR A 239 5.07 5.27 -10.74
N ASP A 240 4.42 5.87 -11.75
CA ASP A 240 3.87 7.23 -11.67
C ASP A 240 2.72 7.34 -10.66
N VAL A 241 1.93 6.28 -10.50
CA VAL A 241 0.89 6.20 -9.45
C VAL A 241 1.53 6.33 -8.07
N LEU A 242 2.57 5.55 -7.76
CA LEU A 242 3.26 5.65 -6.46
C LEU A 242 3.82 7.06 -6.24
N ALA A 243 4.41 7.66 -7.27
CA ALA A 243 4.92 9.03 -7.20
C ALA A 243 3.80 10.07 -7.00
N ALA A 244 2.62 9.85 -7.57
CA ALA A 244 1.48 10.76 -7.44
C ALA A 244 0.81 10.70 -6.06
N VAL A 245 0.74 9.51 -5.44
CA VAL A 245 0.12 9.35 -4.12
C VAL A 245 1.10 9.65 -2.98
N ALA A 246 2.41 9.54 -3.20
CA ALA A 246 3.40 9.91 -2.21
C ALA A 246 3.28 11.39 -1.82
N THR A 247 3.39 11.67 -0.52
CA THR A 247 3.48 13.05 -0.03
C THR A 247 4.79 13.71 -0.46
N PRO A 248 4.90 15.04 -0.41
CA PRO A 248 6.17 15.73 -0.69
C PRO A 248 7.34 15.24 0.18
N GLY A 249 7.09 14.83 1.41
CA GLY A 249 8.06 14.24 2.32
C GLY A 249 8.27 12.74 2.14
N GLY A 250 7.70 12.11 1.11
CA GLY A 250 7.94 10.73 0.75
C GLY A 250 7.13 9.69 1.52
N VAL A 251 6.07 10.09 2.23
CA VAL A 251 5.13 9.12 2.84
C VAL A 251 4.28 8.49 1.76
N LEU A 252 4.25 7.18 1.70
CA LEU A 252 3.28 6.43 0.89
C LEU A 252 2.04 6.14 1.74
N PRO A 253 0.86 6.66 1.40
CA PRO A 253 -0.38 6.37 2.08
C PRO A 253 -0.70 4.87 2.08
N ALA A 254 -1.11 4.33 3.22
CA ALA A 254 -1.46 2.92 3.35
C ALA A 254 -2.94 2.69 2.98
N LEU A 255 -3.29 2.89 1.71
CA LEU A 255 -4.67 2.72 1.24
C LEU A 255 -5.11 1.26 1.26
N HIS A 256 -6.32 0.99 1.76
CA HIS A 256 -6.90 -0.34 1.90
C HIS A 256 -5.98 -1.27 2.74
N ASP A 257 -5.80 -2.53 2.34
CA ASP A 257 -4.81 -3.42 2.96
C ASP A 257 -3.38 -2.93 2.72
N GLY A 258 -3.14 -1.65 3.02
CA GLY A 258 -1.80 -1.09 3.09
C GLY A 258 -1.02 -1.72 4.24
N PRO A 259 0.29 -1.77 4.16
CA PRO A 259 1.09 -2.49 5.13
C PRO A 259 1.13 -1.78 6.48
N TYR A 260 1.15 -2.55 7.53
CA TYR A 260 1.63 -2.06 8.81
C TYR A 260 3.15 -1.83 8.74
N ARG A 261 3.63 -0.85 9.48
CA ARG A 261 5.06 -0.47 9.49
C ARG A 261 5.94 -1.64 9.92
N ARG A 262 6.97 -1.91 9.14
CA ARG A 262 8.03 -2.88 9.42
C ARG A 262 9.27 -2.53 8.60
N ASP A 263 10.45 -2.78 9.11
CA ASP A 263 11.71 -2.43 8.43
C ASP A 263 11.88 -3.14 7.09
N ALA A 264 11.40 -4.39 6.99
CA ALA A 264 11.36 -5.14 5.73
C ALA A 264 10.65 -4.39 4.60
N LEU A 265 9.59 -3.67 4.92
CA LEU A 265 8.85 -2.90 3.93
C LEU A 265 9.70 -1.78 3.35
N GLY A 266 10.48 -1.10 4.18
CA GLY A 266 11.42 -0.08 3.72
C GLY A 266 12.40 -0.64 2.70
N LEU A 267 12.99 -1.80 2.95
CA LEU A 267 13.88 -2.48 2.00
C LEU A 267 13.15 -2.88 0.71
N GLU A 268 11.91 -3.32 0.79
CA GLU A 268 11.09 -3.67 -0.38
C GLU A 268 10.82 -2.45 -1.27
N TRP A 269 10.54 -1.29 -0.67
CA TRP A 269 10.37 -0.02 -1.42
C TRP A 269 11.67 0.42 -2.08
N LEU A 270 12.80 0.38 -1.38
CA LEU A 270 14.10 0.72 -1.95
C LEU A 270 14.45 -0.19 -3.13
N GLU A 271 14.23 -1.50 -3.00
CA GLU A 271 14.42 -2.46 -4.09
C GLU A 271 13.55 -2.12 -5.30
N LEU A 272 12.25 -1.90 -5.08
CA LEU A 272 11.30 -1.55 -6.15
C LEU A 272 11.75 -0.29 -6.90
N ILE A 273 12.09 0.77 -6.17
CA ILE A 273 12.52 2.04 -6.76
C ILE A 273 13.80 1.88 -7.56
N ALA A 274 14.77 1.13 -7.04
CA ALA A 274 16.02 0.87 -7.73
C ALA A 274 15.82 0.06 -9.02
N LEU A 275 14.95 -0.94 -8.99
CA LEU A 275 14.59 -1.74 -10.18
C LEU A 275 13.83 -0.90 -11.22
N ALA A 276 12.92 -0.03 -10.78
CA ALA A 276 12.21 0.89 -11.67
C ALA A 276 13.19 1.82 -12.41
N ARG A 277 14.21 2.34 -11.73
CA ARG A 277 15.28 3.15 -12.34
C ARG A 277 15.99 2.44 -13.49
N GLN A 278 16.17 1.13 -13.38
CA GLN A 278 16.89 0.33 -14.37
C GLN A 278 16.01 -0.11 -15.54
N SER A 279 14.72 -0.31 -15.28
CA SER A 279 13.82 -1.01 -16.21
C SER A 279 12.88 -0.08 -16.98
N VAL A 280 12.46 1.02 -16.38
CA VAL A 280 11.50 1.97 -16.98
C VAL A 280 11.93 3.41 -16.71
N PRO A 281 11.83 4.31 -17.71
CA PRO A 281 12.03 5.73 -17.49
C PRO A 281 10.85 6.23 -16.64
N SER A 282 11.09 6.55 -15.39
CA SER A 282 10.07 7.06 -14.48
C SER A 282 10.63 8.23 -13.68
N ASP A 283 9.76 9.21 -13.42
CA ASP A 283 10.07 10.35 -12.56
C ASP A 283 9.92 9.94 -11.08
N ALA A 284 10.90 10.29 -10.30
CA ALA A 284 10.84 10.72 -8.89
C ALA A 284 10.05 9.90 -7.87
N LEU A 285 10.68 8.87 -7.33
CA LEU A 285 10.41 8.40 -5.97
C LEU A 285 11.59 8.75 -5.02
N GLU A 286 12.32 9.85 -5.32
CA GLU A 286 13.49 10.25 -4.53
C GLU A 286 13.10 10.61 -3.09
N ALA A 287 11.99 11.34 -2.89
CA ALA A 287 11.50 11.66 -1.55
C ALA A 287 11.13 10.41 -0.74
N VAL A 288 10.57 9.38 -1.40
CA VAL A 288 10.31 8.08 -0.74
C VAL A 288 11.62 7.39 -0.36
N THR A 289 12.61 7.41 -1.26
CA THR A 289 13.94 6.85 -0.99
C THR A 289 14.60 7.53 0.21
N ASP A 290 14.64 8.87 0.21
CA ASP A 290 15.24 9.67 1.29
C ASP A 290 14.54 9.40 2.64
N ARG A 291 13.20 9.35 2.62
CA ARG A 291 12.42 9.06 3.82
C ARG A 291 12.67 7.66 4.34
N VAL A 292 12.60 6.65 3.49
CA VAL A 292 12.81 5.25 3.90
C VAL A 292 14.21 5.08 4.47
N ARG A 293 15.23 5.68 3.85
CA ARG A 293 16.60 5.66 4.39
C ARG A 293 16.67 6.33 5.77
N ALA A 294 15.99 7.46 5.95
CA ALA A 294 15.94 8.14 7.25
C ALA A 294 15.21 7.31 8.33
N GLU A 295 14.17 6.57 7.96
CA GLU A 295 13.42 5.70 8.88
C GLU A 295 14.17 4.43 9.27
N LEU A 296 14.96 3.87 8.35
CA LEU A 296 15.85 2.74 8.64
C LEU A 296 17.03 3.14 9.54
N GLY A 297 17.25 4.44 9.72
CA GLY A 297 18.34 5.02 10.49
C GLY A 297 19.62 5.15 9.68
N GLU A 298 20.70 5.65 10.30
CA GLU A 298 22.05 5.46 9.77
C GLU A 298 22.31 3.96 9.80
N ALA A 299 21.68 3.30 8.84
CA ALA A 299 21.84 1.89 8.65
C ALA A 299 23.33 1.64 8.59
N ASP A 300 23.75 0.72 9.42
CA ASP A 300 25.02 0.08 9.38
C ASP A 300 25.61 0.19 7.97
N ASP A 301 26.85 0.65 7.83
CA ASP A 301 27.62 0.72 6.56
C ASP A 301 27.45 -0.54 5.68
N ALA A 302 26.97 -1.63 6.27
CA ALA A 302 26.63 -2.87 5.60
C ALA A 302 25.38 -2.75 4.73
N LEU A 303 24.27 -2.14 5.22
CA LEU A 303 23.03 -2.01 4.46
C LEU A 303 23.21 -1.03 3.29
N ASP A 304 23.89 0.09 3.48
CA ASP A 304 24.19 1.03 2.40
C ASP A 304 25.07 0.38 1.33
N ARG A 305 26.07 -0.40 1.71
CA ARG A 305 26.88 -1.18 0.76
C ARG A 305 26.09 -2.28 0.07
N GLU A 306 25.12 -2.89 0.74
CA GLU A 306 24.19 -3.85 0.13
C GLU A 306 23.29 -3.18 -0.88
N LEU A 307 22.69 -2.05 -0.51
CA LEU A 307 21.81 -1.28 -1.39
C LEU A 307 22.59 -0.65 -2.55
N ASP A 308 23.73 -0.03 -2.30
CA ASP A 308 24.56 0.63 -3.32
C ASP A 308 25.11 -0.37 -4.36
N GLY A 309 25.57 -1.53 -3.92
CA GLY A 309 26.05 -2.56 -4.84
C GLY A 309 24.94 -3.24 -5.64
N TRP A 310 23.75 -3.38 -5.06
CA TRP A 310 22.62 -4.04 -5.69
C TRP A 310 21.74 -3.09 -6.49
N PHE A 311 21.65 -1.83 -6.05
CA PHE A 311 20.73 -0.81 -6.53
C PHE A 311 21.43 0.41 -7.10
N ALA A 312 22.71 0.29 -7.46
CA ALA A 312 23.46 1.39 -8.07
C ALA A 312 22.78 1.82 -9.37
N GLY A 313 22.12 2.94 -9.33
CA GLY A 313 21.57 3.65 -10.48
C GLY A 313 21.79 5.15 -10.27
N PRO A 314 21.72 5.95 -11.34
CA PRO A 314 21.75 7.39 -11.18
C PRO A 314 20.56 7.83 -10.30
N PRO A 315 20.71 8.90 -9.49
CA PRO A 315 19.58 9.44 -8.74
C PRO A 315 18.45 9.79 -9.70
N LEU A 316 17.21 9.52 -9.29
CA LEU A 316 16.04 9.92 -10.08
C LEU A 316 15.92 11.45 -10.04
N PRO A 317 15.57 12.10 -11.16
CA PRO A 317 15.21 13.50 -11.11
C PRO A 317 14.00 13.67 -10.18
N ARG A 318 14.05 14.70 -9.33
CA ARG A 318 12.86 15.06 -8.52
C ARG A 318 11.75 15.45 -9.47
N ARG A 319 10.55 14.92 -9.22
CA ARG A 319 9.38 15.26 -10.00
C ARG A 319 9.16 16.79 -9.96
N ALA A 320 8.82 17.38 -11.10
CA ALA A 320 8.29 18.73 -11.16
C ALA A 320 7.01 18.82 -10.30
N ALA A 321 6.65 20.03 -9.86
CA ALA A 321 5.45 20.26 -9.05
C ALA A 321 4.25 19.51 -9.64
N CYS A 322 3.60 18.69 -8.82
CA CYS A 322 2.40 17.98 -9.23
C CYS A 322 1.23 18.97 -9.38
N ASP A 323 0.32 18.67 -10.30
CA ASP A 323 -0.94 19.40 -10.40
C ASP A 323 -1.68 19.40 -9.06
N PRO A 324 -2.41 20.48 -8.72
CA PRO A 324 -3.19 20.53 -7.49
C PRO A 324 -4.18 19.39 -7.36
N VAL A 325 -4.70 18.86 -8.47
CA VAL A 325 -5.63 17.73 -8.52
C VAL A 325 -5.10 16.67 -9.50
N THR A 326 -5.00 15.43 -9.03
CA THR A 326 -4.72 14.25 -9.84
C THR A 326 -5.82 13.23 -9.61
N VAL A 327 -6.43 12.70 -10.65
CA VAL A 327 -7.55 11.76 -10.56
C VAL A 327 -7.20 10.44 -11.22
N PHE A 328 -7.54 9.36 -10.56
CA PHE A 328 -7.46 7.98 -11.04
C PHE A 328 -8.89 7.42 -11.16
N PRO A 329 -9.56 7.63 -12.31
CA PRO A 329 -10.98 7.37 -12.43
C PRO A 329 -11.34 5.88 -12.46
N SER A 330 -10.45 5.02 -12.93
CA SER A 330 -10.70 3.57 -13.03
C SER A 330 -10.60 2.90 -11.66
N THR A 331 -9.62 3.30 -10.85
CA THR A 331 -9.42 2.76 -9.49
C THR A 331 -10.16 3.57 -8.44
N GLY A 332 -10.56 4.81 -8.77
CA GLY A 332 -11.41 5.63 -7.93
C GLY A 332 -10.70 6.36 -6.81
N TYR A 333 -9.52 6.88 -7.09
CA TYR A 333 -8.81 7.79 -6.19
C TYR A 333 -8.66 9.18 -6.79
N ALA A 334 -8.68 10.18 -5.93
CA ALA A 334 -8.25 11.53 -6.27
C ALA A 334 -7.25 12.03 -5.24
N VAL A 335 -6.18 12.66 -5.71
CA VAL A 335 -5.16 13.31 -4.88
C VAL A 335 -5.29 14.81 -5.05
N LEU A 336 -5.48 15.52 -3.95
CA LEU A 336 -5.61 16.98 -3.93
C LEU A 336 -4.49 17.58 -3.08
N ARG A 337 -3.87 18.65 -3.57
CA ARG A 337 -2.71 19.27 -2.92
C ARG A 337 -3.00 20.75 -2.70
N ALA A 338 -3.23 21.12 -1.44
CA ALA A 338 -3.27 22.49 -0.97
C ALA A 338 -1.92 22.85 -0.31
N ALA A 339 -1.73 24.10 0.08
CA ALA A 339 -0.50 24.53 0.75
C ALA A 339 -0.26 23.73 2.05
N GLY A 340 0.72 22.83 2.04
CA GLY A 340 1.08 21.95 3.16
C GLY A 340 0.07 20.84 3.47
N ILE A 341 -0.92 20.59 2.60
CA ILE A 341 -1.88 19.48 2.73
C ILE A 341 -1.82 18.61 1.49
N HIS A 342 -1.70 17.31 1.70
CA HIS A 342 -1.83 16.25 0.70
C HIS A 342 -3.03 15.39 1.09
N ALA A 343 -4.11 15.49 0.32
CA ALA A 343 -5.37 14.83 0.61
C ALA A 343 -5.70 13.78 -0.45
N LEU A 344 -6.34 12.68 -0.03
CA LEU A 344 -6.84 11.66 -0.93
C LEU A 344 -8.32 11.41 -0.66
N VAL A 345 -9.09 11.22 -1.74
CA VAL A 345 -10.51 10.82 -1.68
C VAL A 345 -10.64 9.45 -2.33
N ASP A 346 -11.27 8.50 -1.63
CA ASP A 346 -11.63 7.19 -2.18
C ASP A 346 -13.08 7.17 -2.65
N PHE A 347 -13.27 6.81 -3.93
CA PHE A 347 -14.58 6.56 -4.55
C PHE A 347 -14.54 5.33 -5.46
N GLY A 348 -13.52 4.49 -5.32
CA GLY A 348 -13.25 3.35 -6.18
C GLY A 348 -14.13 2.13 -5.95
N PRO A 349 -13.89 1.07 -6.73
CA PRO A 349 -14.38 -0.25 -6.45
C PRO A 349 -13.92 -0.74 -5.08
N HIS A 350 -14.59 -1.75 -4.53
CA HIS A 350 -14.21 -2.30 -3.22
C HIS A 350 -12.77 -2.86 -3.19
N GLY A 351 -12.24 -3.35 -4.33
CA GLY A 351 -10.86 -3.88 -4.35
C GLY A 351 -10.73 -5.34 -3.88
N GLY A 352 -11.82 -6.08 -3.87
CA GLY A 352 -11.83 -7.50 -3.55
C GLY A 352 -11.47 -7.81 -2.09
N SER A 353 -10.65 -8.83 -1.86
CA SER A 353 -10.27 -9.29 -0.51
C SER A 353 -9.40 -8.31 0.27
N HIS A 354 -8.81 -7.33 -0.40
CA HIS A 354 -7.96 -6.31 0.19
C HIS A 354 -8.64 -4.94 0.33
N GLY A 355 -9.90 -4.83 -0.10
CA GLY A 355 -10.67 -3.60 -0.03
C GLY A 355 -11.31 -3.35 1.34
N HIS A 356 -11.68 -2.08 1.58
CA HIS A 356 -12.35 -1.61 2.79
C HIS A 356 -13.73 -1.03 2.47
N ARG A 357 -14.59 -0.91 3.49
CA ARG A 357 -15.92 -0.28 3.40
C ARG A 357 -15.82 1.19 3.75
N ASP A 358 -15.19 1.96 2.90
CA ASP A 358 -14.66 3.28 3.19
C ASP A 358 -14.97 4.34 2.12
N LYS A 359 -15.99 4.08 1.29
CA LYS A 359 -16.31 4.99 0.18
C LYS A 359 -16.59 6.39 0.65
N LEU A 360 -16.05 7.34 -0.11
CA LEU A 360 -15.99 8.77 0.18
C LEU A 360 -15.17 9.09 1.44
N SER A 361 -14.17 8.28 1.82
CA SER A 361 -13.18 8.67 2.81
C SER A 361 -12.34 9.84 2.34
N LEU A 362 -11.97 10.72 3.27
CA LEU A 362 -11.01 11.80 3.06
C LEU A 362 -9.79 11.56 3.93
N TYR A 363 -8.69 11.15 3.33
CA TYR A 363 -7.42 10.98 4.01
C TYR A 363 -6.61 12.27 3.95
N LEU A 364 -5.92 12.64 5.05
CA LEU A 364 -5.21 13.90 5.18
C LEU A 364 -3.78 13.66 5.66
N TYR A 365 -2.83 14.21 4.91
CA TYR A 365 -1.41 14.15 5.19
C TYR A 365 -0.78 15.54 5.08
N GLY A 366 0.29 15.77 5.83
CA GLY A 366 1.25 16.84 5.61
C GLY A 366 2.38 16.37 4.69
N ASP A 367 3.54 16.97 4.79
CA ASP A 367 4.72 16.49 4.09
C ASP A 367 5.15 15.13 4.67
N THR A 368 5.21 15.02 5.99
CA THR A 368 5.65 13.83 6.72
C THR A 368 4.61 13.29 7.70
N THR A 369 3.65 14.10 8.12
CA THR A 369 2.65 13.73 9.12
C THR A 369 1.41 13.10 8.49
N ALA A 370 1.01 11.93 8.96
CA ALA A 370 -0.26 11.29 8.62
C ALA A 370 -1.34 11.75 9.63
N TRP A 371 -2.02 12.88 9.34
CA TRP A 371 -3.03 13.42 10.25
C TRP A 371 -4.27 12.55 10.32
N GLN A 372 -4.77 12.11 9.18
CA GLN A 372 -5.98 11.29 9.04
C GLN A 372 -5.75 10.21 7.97
N PRO A 373 -4.93 9.18 8.28
CA PRO A 373 -4.62 8.12 7.34
C PRO A 373 -5.76 7.10 7.22
N ASP A 374 -5.71 6.28 6.18
CA ASP A 374 -6.33 4.97 6.20
C ASP A 374 -5.72 4.15 7.37
N PRO A 375 -6.50 3.39 8.12
CA PRO A 375 -5.97 2.57 9.21
C PRO A 375 -5.04 1.46 8.73
N GLY A 376 -5.09 1.09 7.44
CA GLY A 376 -4.26 0.08 6.83
C GLY A 376 -4.63 -1.34 7.25
N GLN A 377 -3.68 -2.25 7.12
CA GLN A 377 -3.83 -3.68 7.36
C GLN A 377 -3.29 -4.10 8.72
N VAL A 378 -4.02 -4.95 9.42
CA VAL A 378 -3.51 -5.76 10.52
C VAL A 378 -3.14 -7.16 10.04
N PRO A 379 -2.23 -7.89 10.74
CA PRO A 379 -1.89 -9.26 10.37
C PRO A 379 -3.13 -10.15 10.26
N TYR A 380 -3.23 -10.93 9.18
CA TYR A 380 -4.36 -11.84 8.91
C TYR A 380 -4.62 -12.90 9.99
N ALA A 381 -3.65 -13.14 10.86
CA ALA A 381 -3.81 -14.02 12.01
C ALA A 381 -4.73 -13.47 13.13
N HIS A 382 -5.22 -12.23 12.98
CA HIS A 382 -6.10 -11.57 13.94
C HIS A 382 -7.41 -11.13 13.27
N PRO A 383 -8.33 -12.06 12.96
CA PRO A 383 -9.56 -11.77 12.22
C PRO A 383 -10.44 -10.72 12.91
N GLU A 384 -10.51 -10.72 14.24
CA GLU A 384 -11.27 -9.72 15.01
C GLU A 384 -10.78 -8.28 14.83
N PHE A 385 -9.48 -8.09 14.64
CA PHE A 385 -8.93 -6.77 14.32
C PHE A 385 -9.12 -6.46 12.83
N ARG A 386 -9.00 -7.47 11.96
CA ARG A 386 -9.21 -7.27 10.54
C ARG A 386 -10.62 -6.74 10.25
N ASP A 387 -11.66 -7.37 10.79
CA ASP A 387 -13.06 -6.92 10.63
C ASP A 387 -13.25 -5.47 11.08
N LEU A 388 -12.55 -5.04 12.13
CA LEU A 388 -12.55 -3.66 12.60
C LEU A 388 -11.85 -2.73 11.61
N TYR A 389 -10.66 -3.11 11.11
CA TYR A 389 -9.85 -2.23 10.27
C TYR A 389 -10.42 -2.08 8.86
N THR A 390 -11.16 -3.05 8.33
CA THR A 390 -11.87 -2.96 7.06
C THR A 390 -13.25 -2.30 7.17
N SER A 391 -13.70 -1.98 8.41
CA SER A 391 -15.04 -1.42 8.66
C SER A 391 -15.13 0.07 8.34
N THR A 392 -16.30 0.54 7.95
CA THR A 392 -16.59 1.98 7.79
C THR A 392 -16.29 2.75 9.08
N ALA A 393 -16.52 2.13 10.24
CA ALA A 393 -16.29 2.75 11.54
C ALA A 393 -14.83 3.15 11.78
N ALA A 394 -13.86 2.49 11.13
CA ALA A 394 -12.43 2.77 11.25
C ALA A 394 -11.94 3.87 10.30
N HIS A 395 -12.73 4.28 9.31
CA HIS A 395 -12.34 5.19 8.24
C HIS A 395 -12.93 6.61 8.40
N PRO A 396 -12.30 7.64 7.80
CA PRO A 396 -12.83 9.01 7.76
C PRO A 396 -13.91 9.16 6.68
N ALA A 397 -14.87 8.25 6.68
CA ALA A 397 -16.01 8.14 5.79
C ALA A 397 -17.29 8.73 6.42
N PHE A 398 -18.44 8.26 5.97
CA PHE A 398 -19.75 8.57 6.56
C PHE A 398 -20.51 7.31 6.94
N ARG A 399 -21.41 7.42 7.93
CA ARG A 399 -22.31 6.34 8.34
C ARG A 399 -23.75 6.84 8.42
N VAL A 400 -24.68 5.94 8.17
CA VAL A 400 -26.11 6.17 8.33
C VAL A 400 -26.66 5.17 9.35
N ASP A 401 -27.37 5.67 10.38
CA ASP A 401 -27.93 4.90 11.49
C ASP A 401 -26.91 3.99 12.22
N GLY A 402 -25.61 4.37 12.15
CA GLY A 402 -24.53 3.59 12.73
C GLY A 402 -24.18 2.30 12.01
N ALA A 403 -24.77 2.03 10.85
CA ALA A 403 -24.48 0.84 10.04
C ALA A 403 -23.14 0.96 9.29
N GLU A 404 -22.58 -0.18 8.88
CA GLU A 404 -21.43 -0.25 7.98
C GLU A 404 -21.90 -0.09 6.52
N GLN A 405 -21.06 0.47 5.64
CA GLN A 405 -21.31 0.52 4.20
C GLN A 405 -21.33 -0.89 3.61
N ALA A 406 -22.10 -1.07 2.55
CA ALA A 406 -21.97 -2.25 1.69
C ALA A 406 -20.62 -2.23 0.96
N GLU A 407 -20.17 -3.39 0.50
CA GLU A 407 -19.08 -3.50 -0.46
C GLU A 407 -19.59 -2.97 -1.81
N CYS A 408 -19.16 -1.77 -2.18
CA CYS A 408 -19.66 -1.07 -3.35
C CYS A 408 -18.58 -0.25 -4.04
N ALA A 409 -18.91 0.34 -5.17
CA ALA A 409 -18.14 1.38 -5.83
C ALA A 409 -18.83 2.73 -5.65
N GLY A 410 -18.06 3.79 -5.58
CA GLY A 410 -18.52 5.15 -5.82
C GLY A 410 -18.29 5.54 -7.28
N ALA A 411 -18.54 6.79 -7.61
CA ALA A 411 -18.36 7.34 -8.94
C ALA A 411 -17.81 8.78 -8.89
N LEU A 412 -16.88 9.09 -9.79
CA LEU A 412 -16.48 10.46 -10.06
C LEU A 412 -17.61 11.16 -10.82
N THR A 413 -18.13 12.26 -10.29
CA THR A 413 -19.16 13.06 -10.95
C THR A 413 -18.63 14.33 -11.59
N ALA A 414 -17.58 14.93 -11.02
CA ALA A 414 -16.89 16.07 -11.60
C ALA A 414 -15.45 16.18 -11.09
N ALA A 415 -14.57 16.70 -11.94
CA ALA A 415 -13.22 17.11 -11.55
C ALA A 415 -12.77 18.29 -12.40
N ASP A 416 -12.03 19.21 -11.78
CA ASP A 416 -11.38 20.32 -12.45
C ASP A 416 -9.98 20.58 -11.84
N ALA A 417 -9.33 21.68 -12.19
CA ALA A 417 -7.97 21.98 -11.74
C ALA A 417 -7.83 22.18 -10.22
N VAL A 418 -8.94 22.38 -9.49
CA VAL A 418 -8.95 22.69 -8.05
C VAL A 418 -9.97 21.90 -7.25
N SER A 419 -10.82 21.11 -7.87
CA SER A 419 -11.86 20.39 -7.16
C SER A 419 -12.14 19.00 -7.72
N VAL A 420 -12.63 18.13 -6.84
CA VAL A 420 -13.15 16.80 -7.17
C VAL A 420 -14.49 16.61 -6.48
N THR A 421 -15.44 16.06 -7.21
CA THR A 421 -16.75 15.62 -6.68
C THR A 421 -16.95 14.15 -7.00
N ALA A 422 -17.21 13.38 -5.97
CA ALA A 422 -17.51 11.97 -6.07
C ALA A 422 -18.80 11.62 -5.33
N GLU A 423 -19.50 10.56 -5.75
CA GLU A 423 -20.72 10.11 -5.10
C GLU A 423 -20.68 8.60 -4.79
N ALA A 424 -21.45 8.20 -3.79
CA ALA A 424 -21.73 6.83 -3.44
C ALA A 424 -23.26 6.66 -3.28
N THR A 425 -23.85 5.79 -4.09
CA THR A 425 -25.30 5.53 -4.11
C THR A 425 -25.66 4.10 -3.68
N GLU A 426 -24.66 3.23 -3.57
CA GLU A 426 -24.83 1.83 -3.22
C GLU A 426 -24.29 1.47 -1.82
N ALA A 427 -23.70 2.45 -1.13
CA ALA A 427 -23.16 2.25 0.23
C ALA A 427 -24.26 1.86 1.24
N TYR A 428 -25.47 2.38 1.06
CA TYR A 428 -26.66 2.05 1.85
C TYR A 428 -27.91 2.14 0.98
N GLU A 429 -28.89 1.26 1.23
CA GLU A 429 -30.18 1.32 0.54
C GLU A 429 -30.89 2.66 0.80
N GLY A 430 -31.33 3.33 -0.26
CA GLY A 430 -32.04 4.59 -0.21
C GLY A 430 -31.17 5.79 0.18
N VAL A 431 -29.85 5.68 0.10
CA VAL A 431 -28.93 6.77 0.44
C VAL A 431 -28.12 7.18 -0.79
N ARG A 432 -28.02 8.49 -0.99
CA ARG A 432 -27.08 9.12 -1.91
C ARG A 432 -26.13 10.01 -1.10
N ALA A 433 -24.85 9.75 -1.16
CA ALA A 433 -23.84 10.62 -0.54
C ALA A 433 -22.96 11.22 -1.63
N VAL A 434 -22.62 12.50 -1.48
CA VAL A 434 -21.73 13.23 -2.38
C VAL A 434 -20.67 13.92 -1.55
N ARG A 435 -19.40 13.72 -1.92
CA ARG A 435 -18.29 14.46 -1.33
C ARG A 435 -17.63 15.32 -2.38
N ARG A 436 -17.54 16.60 -2.09
CA ARG A 436 -16.80 17.57 -2.90
C ARG A 436 -15.64 18.12 -2.10
N VAL A 437 -14.44 17.98 -2.64
CA VAL A 437 -13.22 18.51 -2.04
C VAL A 437 -12.64 19.56 -2.96
N THR A 438 -12.32 20.73 -2.43
CA THR A 438 -11.85 21.89 -3.21
C THR A 438 -10.56 22.45 -2.60
N VAL A 439 -9.54 22.64 -3.42
CA VAL A 439 -8.27 23.27 -3.06
C VAL A 439 -8.44 24.78 -3.10
N GLY A 440 -8.29 25.43 -1.95
CA GLY A 440 -8.18 26.88 -1.83
C GLY A 440 -6.72 27.35 -1.89
N PRO A 441 -6.48 28.67 -1.84
CA PRO A 441 -5.12 29.22 -1.94
C PRO A 441 -4.19 28.79 -0.80
N CYS A 442 -4.72 28.53 0.39
CA CYS A 442 -3.96 28.11 1.57
C CYS A 442 -4.76 27.19 2.50
N TYR A 443 -5.82 26.56 2.01
CA TYR A 443 -6.70 25.66 2.76
C TYR A 443 -7.34 24.65 1.82
N LEU A 444 -7.95 23.62 2.41
CA LEU A 444 -8.78 22.63 1.73
C LEU A 444 -10.22 22.75 2.24
N VAL A 445 -11.20 22.72 1.36
CA VAL A 445 -12.63 22.67 1.70
C VAL A 445 -13.17 21.29 1.41
N ASP A 446 -13.88 20.71 2.36
CA ASP A 446 -14.56 19.42 2.25
C ASP A 446 -16.05 19.60 2.54
N LEU A 447 -16.87 19.27 1.56
CA LEU A 447 -18.33 19.26 1.65
C LEU A 447 -18.84 17.83 1.44
N LEU A 448 -19.45 17.27 2.48
CA LEU A 448 -20.10 15.96 2.43
C LEU A 448 -21.61 16.16 2.57
N THR A 449 -22.35 15.91 1.49
CA THR A 449 -23.81 15.92 1.44
C THR A 449 -24.35 14.51 1.47
N VAL A 450 -25.28 14.21 2.37
CA VAL A 450 -25.93 12.90 2.48
C VAL A 450 -27.45 13.07 2.41
N GLU A 451 -28.05 12.41 1.45
CA GLU A 451 -29.50 12.36 1.21
C GLU A 451 -30.01 10.95 1.55
N VAL A 452 -31.01 10.86 2.42
CA VAL A 452 -31.58 9.58 2.88
C VAL A 452 -33.06 9.53 2.54
N SER A 453 -33.47 8.50 1.83
CA SER A 453 -34.86 8.26 1.44
C SER A 453 -35.43 7.03 2.15
N GLY A 454 -36.75 7.05 2.42
CA GLY A 454 -37.44 5.88 2.95
C GLY A 454 -37.16 5.53 4.42
N ARG A 455 -36.51 6.42 5.17
CA ARG A 455 -36.26 6.27 6.61
C ARG A 455 -36.86 7.42 7.39
N GLU A 456 -37.36 7.13 8.59
CA GLU A 456 -37.88 8.12 9.52
C GLU A 456 -36.75 8.58 10.43
N ASP A 457 -36.50 9.89 10.52
CA ASP A 457 -35.46 10.53 11.32
C ASP A 457 -34.06 9.85 11.24
N PRO A 458 -33.49 9.67 10.02
CA PRO A 458 -32.22 9.01 9.86
C PRO A 458 -31.10 9.83 10.54
N ARG A 459 -30.17 9.11 11.16
CA ARG A 459 -28.96 9.70 11.77
C ARG A 459 -27.77 9.54 10.83
N VAL A 460 -27.23 10.65 10.41
CA VAL A 460 -26.02 10.70 9.57
C VAL A 460 -24.81 11.07 10.41
N THR A 461 -23.69 10.40 10.18
CA THR A 461 -22.44 10.64 10.90
C THR A 461 -21.32 10.89 9.91
N ALA A 462 -20.64 12.03 10.02
CA ALA A 462 -19.33 12.26 9.39
C ALA A 462 -18.21 11.93 10.41
N GLN A 463 -17.17 11.27 9.95
CA GLN A 463 -16.16 10.66 10.82
C GLN A 463 -14.79 11.30 10.64
N LEU A 464 -14.11 11.65 11.76
CA LEU A 464 -12.69 11.93 11.78
C LEU A 464 -11.96 10.76 12.46
N ARG A 465 -10.87 10.33 11.83
CA ARG A 465 -10.04 9.20 12.29
C ARG A 465 -8.56 9.62 12.40
N PRO A 466 -8.23 10.40 13.45
CA PRO A 466 -6.91 10.96 13.61
C PRO A 466 -5.83 9.87 13.70
N GLY A 467 -4.79 10.01 12.91
CA GLY A 467 -3.54 9.26 13.02
C GLY A 467 -2.59 9.83 14.08
N THR A 468 -2.84 11.06 14.53
CA THR A 468 -2.01 11.81 15.48
C THR A 468 -2.82 12.27 16.69
N ALA A 469 -2.19 12.97 17.62
CA ALA A 469 -2.90 13.62 18.73
C ALA A 469 -3.84 14.71 18.19
N LEU A 470 -5.06 14.75 18.75
CA LEU A 470 -6.11 15.67 18.33
C LEU A 470 -6.65 16.45 19.54
N ASP A 471 -6.70 17.78 19.42
CA ASP A 471 -7.47 18.65 20.30
C ASP A 471 -8.79 19.04 19.61
N VAL A 472 -9.90 19.03 20.38
CA VAL A 472 -11.24 19.36 19.88
C VAL A 472 -11.84 20.46 20.74
N GLN A 473 -12.10 21.62 20.14
CA GLN A 473 -12.64 22.79 20.81
C GLN A 473 -14.06 23.07 20.35
N VAL A 474 -15.03 22.88 21.24
CA VAL A 474 -16.44 23.17 21.00
C VAL A 474 -16.73 24.60 21.46
N GLN A 475 -17.19 25.43 20.54
CA GLN A 475 -17.59 26.81 20.81
C GLN A 475 -19.10 26.90 21.09
N ALA A 476 -19.51 27.86 21.89
CA ALA A 476 -20.93 28.11 22.17
C ALA A 476 -21.73 28.52 20.90
N ALA A 477 -21.07 29.17 19.97
CA ALA A 477 -21.58 29.51 18.64
C ALA A 477 -20.43 29.42 17.63
N GLY A 478 -20.72 28.95 16.41
CA GLY A 478 -19.74 28.80 15.33
C GLY A 478 -19.26 27.35 15.15
N PRO A 479 -18.23 27.15 14.33
CA PRO A 479 -17.72 25.82 14.00
C PRO A 479 -17.00 25.18 15.18
N VAL A 480 -17.00 23.84 15.24
CA VAL A 480 -16.05 23.09 16.08
C VAL A 480 -14.66 23.25 15.47
N ARG A 481 -13.68 23.56 16.31
CA ARG A 481 -12.29 23.64 15.89
C ARG A 481 -11.55 22.39 16.31
N THR A 482 -10.66 21.94 15.43
CA THR A 482 -9.76 20.82 15.70
C THR A 482 -8.32 21.21 15.40
N THR A 483 -7.39 20.63 16.16
CA THR A 483 -5.95 20.77 15.92
C THR A 483 -5.31 19.40 15.99
N TRP A 484 -4.72 18.95 14.88
CA TRP A 484 -3.92 17.74 14.81
C TRP A 484 -2.45 18.09 15.02
N TYR A 485 -1.79 17.36 15.87
CA TYR A 485 -0.39 17.56 16.21
C TYR A 485 0.47 16.43 15.64
N GLY A 486 1.58 16.79 15.02
CA GLY A 486 2.60 15.92 14.47
C GLY A 486 3.86 16.73 14.23
N ASP A 487 4.69 16.31 13.31
CA ASP A 487 5.83 17.13 12.85
C ASP A 487 5.31 18.43 12.22
N GLU A 488 4.15 18.35 11.54
CA GLU A 488 3.38 19.51 11.10
C GLU A 488 2.02 19.55 11.82
N THR A 489 1.50 20.75 12.00
CA THR A 489 0.19 20.98 12.63
C THR A 489 -0.87 21.29 11.59
N LEU A 490 -2.05 20.66 11.71
CA LEU A 490 -3.24 20.95 10.90
C LEU A 490 -4.34 21.54 11.77
N HIS A 491 -4.99 22.60 11.30
CA HIS A 491 -6.19 23.17 11.89
C HIS A 491 -7.42 22.80 11.07
N GLY A 492 -8.54 22.54 11.74
CA GLY A 492 -9.82 22.25 11.12
C GLY A 492 -10.96 23.05 11.72
N TRP A 493 -11.92 23.43 10.88
CA TRP A 493 -13.19 24.07 11.25
C TRP A 493 -14.32 23.22 10.71
N HIS A 494 -15.24 22.77 11.56
CA HIS A 494 -16.32 21.85 11.19
C HIS A 494 -17.67 22.43 11.53
N THR A 495 -18.60 22.41 10.58
CA THR A 495 -19.98 22.87 10.71
C THR A 495 -20.94 21.95 9.96
N GLN A 496 -22.25 22.11 10.18
CA GLN A 496 -23.28 21.32 9.52
C GLN A 496 -24.55 22.11 9.26
N SER A 497 -25.35 21.69 8.28
CA SER A 497 -26.55 22.37 7.82
C SER A 497 -27.76 22.28 8.76
N ALA A 498 -27.74 21.43 9.75
CA ALA A 498 -28.93 21.16 10.60
C ALA A 498 -29.26 22.27 11.62
N GLY A 499 -28.58 23.44 11.59
CA GLY A 499 -28.85 24.56 12.48
C GLY A 499 -28.60 24.32 13.98
N VAL A 500 -28.15 23.11 14.31
CA VAL A 500 -27.76 22.73 15.66
C VAL A 500 -26.23 22.81 15.73
N PRO A 501 -25.64 23.34 16.81
CA PRO A 501 -24.19 23.31 16.97
C PRO A 501 -23.65 21.88 16.82
N VAL A 502 -22.61 21.72 16.00
CA VAL A 502 -21.93 20.44 15.85
C VAL A 502 -21.50 19.94 17.24
N ARG A 503 -21.97 18.78 17.63
CA ARG A 503 -21.57 18.15 18.90
C ARG A 503 -20.69 16.95 18.56
N PRO A 504 -19.36 17.10 18.69
CA PRO A 504 -18.47 15.97 18.48
C PRO A 504 -18.64 14.95 19.58
N LEU A 505 -18.86 13.71 19.20
CA LEU A 505 -18.75 12.56 20.07
C LEU A 505 -17.31 12.08 20.00
N THR A 506 -16.55 12.29 21.06
CA THR A 506 -15.17 11.81 21.17
C THR A 506 -15.14 10.46 21.85
N LEU A 507 -14.59 9.47 21.19
CA LEU A 507 -14.56 8.08 21.63
C LEU A 507 -13.15 7.50 21.48
N PRO A 508 -12.81 6.44 22.25
CA PRO A 508 -11.66 5.60 21.91
C PRO A 508 -11.88 4.93 20.55
N GLY A 509 -10.86 4.93 19.72
CA GLY A 509 -10.82 4.26 18.43
C GLY A 509 -9.70 3.24 18.36
N PRO A 510 -9.64 2.44 17.28
CA PRO A 510 -8.55 1.50 17.07
C PRO A 510 -7.21 2.24 17.02
N GLY A 511 -6.18 1.58 17.50
CA GLY A 511 -4.80 2.02 17.36
C GLY A 511 -4.33 1.96 15.90
N PRO A 512 -3.08 2.32 15.63
CA PRO A 512 -2.50 2.10 14.32
C PRO A 512 -2.39 0.60 14.03
N ALA A 513 -2.34 0.22 12.75
CA ALA A 513 -2.26 -1.18 12.35
C ALA A 513 -1.03 -1.92 12.91
N ASP A 514 0.08 -1.21 13.13
CA ASP A 514 1.30 -1.72 13.76
C ASP A 514 1.19 -1.86 15.29
N ASP A 515 0.19 -1.24 15.92
CA ASP A 515 -0.10 -1.34 17.35
C ASP A 515 -1.62 -1.30 17.60
N PRO A 516 -2.37 -2.37 17.27
CA PRO A 516 -3.83 -2.38 17.36
C PRO A 516 -4.37 -2.22 18.80
N GLN A 517 -3.56 -2.51 19.81
CA GLN A 517 -3.96 -2.36 21.21
C GLN A 517 -3.86 -0.92 21.72
N ARG A 518 -3.13 -0.07 21.02
CA ARG A 518 -3.05 1.36 21.34
C ARG A 518 -4.34 2.03 20.89
N THR A 519 -5.06 2.64 21.81
CA THR A 519 -6.25 3.42 21.48
C THR A 519 -5.88 4.81 20.97
N ARG A 520 -6.63 5.31 19.98
CA ARG A 520 -6.59 6.68 19.49
C ARG A 520 -7.93 7.36 19.71
N THR A 521 -7.94 8.68 19.68
CA THR A 521 -9.19 9.44 19.67
C THR A 521 -9.86 9.33 18.32
N ARG A 522 -11.15 9.02 18.25
CA ARG A 522 -11.99 9.20 17.08
C ARG A 522 -13.04 10.27 17.37
N VAL A 523 -13.47 10.99 16.34
CA VAL A 523 -14.51 12.02 16.48
C VAL A 523 -15.60 11.77 15.46
N ASP A 524 -16.84 11.70 15.92
CA ASP A 524 -18.03 11.51 15.11
C ASP A 524 -18.88 12.80 15.22
N PHE A 525 -19.16 13.42 14.07
CA PHE A 525 -20.12 14.51 13.94
C PHE A 525 -21.45 13.95 13.47
N THR A 526 -22.49 14.09 14.27
CA THR A 526 -23.81 13.53 13.96
C THR A 526 -24.84 14.61 13.69
N ALA A 527 -25.73 14.34 12.74
CA ALA A 527 -26.93 15.11 12.49
C ALA A 527 -28.11 14.21 12.17
N ASP A 528 -29.29 14.57 12.64
CA ASP A 528 -30.53 13.86 12.31
C ASP A 528 -31.22 14.60 11.14
N GLY A 529 -31.74 13.87 10.15
CA GLY A 529 -32.47 14.43 9.02
C GLY A 529 -32.21 13.72 7.70
N ALA A 530 -33.15 13.85 6.79
CA ALA A 530 -33.11 13.22 5.46
C ALA A 530 -32.14 13.90 4.47
N HIS A 531 -31.72 15.12 4.74
CA HIS A 531 -30.73 15.85 3.96
C HIS A 531 -29.79 16.57 4.92
N VAL A 532 -28.52 16.16 4.92
CA VAL A 532 -27.50 16.71 5.83
C VAL A 532 -26.25 17.09 5.03
N VAL A 533 -25.72 18.25 5.30
CA VAL A 533 -24.43 18.71 4.78
C VAL A 533 -23.46 18.89 5.96
N PHE A 534 -22.32 18.22 5.89
CA PHE A 534 -21.16 18.50 6.72
C PHE A 534 -20.16 19.32 5.91
N ALA A 535 -19.68 20.40 6.48
CA ALA A 535 -18.70 21.27 5.85
C ALA A 535 -17.48 21.40 6.75
N SER A 536 -16.31 21.11 6.22
CA SER A 536 -15.03 21.23 6.91
C SER A 536 -14.05 22.08 6.10
N VAL A 537 -13.24 22.86 6.80
CA VAL A 537 -12.13 23.59 6.22
C VAL A 537 -10.87 23.17 6.96
N TYR A 538 -9.82 22.85 6.22
CA TYR A 538 -8.54 22.41 6.78
C TYR A 538 -7.42 23.34 6.32
N GLN A 539 -6.54 23.73 7.24
CA GLN A 539 -5.38 24.55 6.95
C GLN A 539 -4.15 24.07 7.69
N ALA A 540 -3.07 23.81 6.97
CA ALA A 540 -1.77 23.56 7.60
C ALA A 540 -1.30 24.86 8.31
N ALA A 541 -0.76 24.73 9.51
CA ALA A 541 -0.32 25.89 10.31
C ALA A 541 0.79 26.70 9.61
N SER A 542 1.55 26.08 8.71
CA SER A 542 2.58 26.73 7.90
C SER A 542 2.02 27.52 6.72
N ALA A 543 0.74 27.29 6.34
CA ALA A 543 0.09 27.97 5.24
C ALA A 543 -0.56 29.28 5.73
N GLY A 544 -0.37 30.36 5.03
CA GLY A 544 -0.98 31.64 5.41
C GLY A 544 -1.54 32.36 4.20
N PRO A 545 -2.44 33.35 4.39
CA PRO A 545 -2.97 33.88 5.64
C PRO A 545 -3.92 32.89 6.36
N ALA A 546 -3.99 33.02 7.70
CA ALA A 546 -4.79 32.12 8.53
C ALA A 546 -6.30 32.28 8.25
N VAL A 547 -7.01 31.16 8.31
CA VAL A 547 -8.49 31.16 8.31
C VAL A 547 -8.97 31.81 9.60
N SER A 548 -9.72 32.91 9.47
CA SER A 548 -10.25 33.68 10.58
C SER A 548 -11.67 33.26 10.95
N GLU A 549 -12.51 32.99 9.95
CA GLU A 549 -13.91 32.63 10.15
C GLU A 549 -14.37 31.60 9.10
N VAL A 550 -15.21 30.65 9.56
CA VAL A 550 -15.91 29.67 8.71
C VAL A 550 -17.39 29.70 9.12
N ARG A 551 -18.30 29.94 8.18
CA ARG A 551 -19.75 29.92 8.39
C ARG A 551 -20.45 29.14 7.30
N LEU A 552 -21.47 28.41 7.69
CA LEU A 552 -22.40 27.74 6.77
C LEU A 552 -23.79 28.37 6.97
N ASP A 553 -24.25 29.14 5.97
CA ASP A 553 -25.54 29.79 5.95
C ASP A 553 -26.41 29.19 4.83
N GLY A 554 -27.36 28.35 5.22
CA GLY A 554 -28.20 27.63 4.25
C GLY A 554 -27.34 26.72 3.38
N THR A 555 -27.24 27.03 2.08
CA THR A 555 -26.48 26.27 1.08
C THR A 555 -25.14 26.93 0.71
N GLU A 556 -24.67 27.92 1.47
CA GLU A 556 -23.41 28.62 1.19
C GLU A 556 -22.43 28.53 2.35
N LEU A 557 -21.28 27.94 2.12
CA LEU A 557 -20.13 27.97 3.03
C LEU A 557 -19.26 29.18 2.70
N THR A 558 -19.03 30.02 3.69
CA THR A 558 -18.14 31.18 3.62
C THR A 558 -16.87 30.91 4.42
N VAL A 559 -15.73 31.15 3.80
CA VAL A 559 -14.39 31.09 4.41
C VAL A 559 -13.78 32.47 4.33
N GLU A 560 -13.43 33.06 5.49
CA GLU A 560 -12.75 34.36 5.59
C GLU A 560 -11.31 34.15 6.10
N LEU A 561 -10.36 34.82 5.48
CA LEU A 561 -8.96 34.81 5.86
C LEU A 561 -8.59 36.06 6.67
N ALA A 562 -7.51 35.98 7.43
CA ALA A 562 -7.03 37.07 8.27
C ALA A 562 -6.62 38.35 7.49
N ASP A 563 -6.37 38.22 6.19
CA ASP A 563 -6.10 39.35 5.28
C ASP A 563 -7.38 40.03 4.74
N GLY A 564 -8.55 39.54 5.14
CA GLY A 564 -9.86 40.03 4.70
C GLY A 564 -10.37 39.39 3.40
N SER A 565 -9.65 38.45 2.82
CA SER A 565 -10.12 37.70 1.66
C SER A 565 -11.28 36.78 2.03
N ILE A 566 -12.33 36.74 1.19
CA ILE A 566 -13.53 35.92 1.40
C ILE A 566 -13.75 35.00 0.20
N ALA A 567 -13.94 33.74 0.47
CA ALA A 567 -14.36 32.76 -0.53
C ALA A 567 -15.71 32.12 -0.15
N ARG A 568 -16.52 31.76 -1.16
CA ARG A 568 -17.84 31.16 -0.98
C ARG A 568 -17.97 29.90 -1.80
N PHE A 569 -18.53 28.85 -1.19
CA PHE A 569 -18.73 27.55 -1.77
C PHE A 569 -20.19 27.17 -1.61
N ARG A 570 -20.84 26.78 -2.71
CA ARG A 570 -22.20 26.21 -2.66
C ARG A 570 -22.16 24.77 -2.23
N THR A 571 -23.08 24.35 -1.37
CA THR A 571 -23.25 22.97 -0.92
C THR A 571 -24.09 22.15 -1.89
N GLU A 572 -24.86 22.80 -2.76
CA GLU A 572 -25.61 22.22 -3.86
C GLU A 572 -24.91 22.59 -5.18
N GLY A 573 -24.59 21.57 -6.01
CA GLY A 573 -23.94 21.81 -7.31
C GLY A 573 -23.77 20.56 -8.10
#